data_a031e03d444feb441273221185bff16e
#
_entry.id   a031e03d444feb441273221185bff16e
#
_cell.length_a   1.000
_cell.length_b   1.000
_cell.length_c   1.000
_cell.angle_alpha   90.00
_cell.angle_beta   90.00
_cell.angle_gamma   90.00
#
_symmetry.space_group_name_H-M   'P 1'
#
loop_
_entity.id
_entity.type
_entity.pdbx_description
1 polymer ?
#
loop_
_entity_poly.entity_id
_entity_poly.type
_entity_poly.pdbx_seq_one_letter_code
_entity_poly.pdbx_strand_id
1 'polypeptide(L)'
;AVDSLKRTGTSIDLYTYNSGPESASLNSILGKSEMKDMDIIFGPLYQQHIEPLAEFAKKQDTRLVIPFTSKDNTVFQNPAVYQINTPQSYLYSEVYEHFTRKFTTANVIFLDAEDGDKDKVDFIKGLKEELKTKRIPFTELKGENITPESLKGAMNHSMDNVFIPTSGTNVALIKLLPQLIVTSRDNPDYRMQLFGYPEWQTYTNDHLASFYELDTYFYSSFYTNNLFPEAVQFSSAYRKWYSKDMLNSFPKYGMLGFDTGYFFLKGLSQYGNKLEDKLDKVAVTPIQTGFKFERVNNWGGFINRKVFFVHFTKDFELIKLDFE
;
A
#
# COMPACT_ATOMS: atom_id res chain seq x y z
N ALA A 1 -6.93 18.95 -3.49
CA ALA A 1 -8.13 18.28 -4.01
C ALA A 1 -9.24 19.28 -4.31
N VAL A 2 -9.76 20.01 -3.32
CA VAL A 2 -10.88 20.97 -3.50
C VAL A 2 -10.55 22.01 -4.58
N ASP A 3 -9.40 22.68 -4.52
CA ASP A 3 -9.01 23.67 -5.53
C ASP A 3 -8.86 23.08 -6.95
N SER A 4 -8.38 21.84 -7.02
CA SER A 4 -8.25 21.15 -8.31
C SER A 4 -9.61 20.89 -8.94
N LEU A 5 -10.59 20.49 -8.15
CA LEU A 5 -11.96 20.21 -8.62
C LEU A 5 -12.76 21.49 -8.89
N LYS A 6 -12.57 22.56 -8.12
CA LYS A 6 -13.17 23.87 -8.42
C LYS A 6 -12.81 24.39 -9.82
N ARG A 7 -11.58 24.13 -10.27
CA ARG A 7 -11.15 24.49 -11.63
C ARG A 7 -11.89 23.72 -12.73
N THR A 8 -12.49 22.59 -12.40
CA THR A 8 -13.32 21.78 -13.32
C THR A 8 -14.81 22.05 -13.19
N GLY A 9 -15.19 23.10 -12.45
CA GLY A 9 -16.57 23.53 -12.28
C GLY A 9 -17.33 22.85 -11.13
N THR A 10 -16.67 22.06 -10.29
CA THR A 10 -17.31 21.42 -9.13
C THR A 10 -17.38 22.39 -7.95
N SER A 11 -18.59 22.64 -7.42
CA SER A 11 -18.79 23.41 -6.18
C SER A 11 -18.64 22.49 -4.97
N ILE A 12 -17.85 22.90 -3.98
CA ILE A 12 -17.59 22.11 -2.77
C ILE A 12 -17.59 23.06 -1.57
N ASP A 13 -18.45 22.77 -0.60
CA ASP A 13 -18.45 23.40 0.71
C ASP A 13 -17.57 22.57 1.66
N LEU A 14 -16.48 23.13 2.14
CA LEU A 14 -15.50 22.48 2.98
C LEU A 14 -15.56 23.00 4.41
N TYR A 15 -15.85 22.11 5.35
CA TYR A 15 -15.79 22.37 6.78
C TYR A 15 -14.63 21.61 7.41
N THR A 16 -13.88 22.29 8.26
CA THR A 16 -12.73 21.68 8.95
C THR A 16 -12.86 21.85 10.45
N TYR A 17 -12.68 20.75 11.18
CA TYR A 17 -12.83 20.74 12.63
C TYR A 17 -11.57 20.16 13.29
N ASN A 18 -11.17 20.77 14.39
CA ASN A 18 -10.18 20.19 15.28
C ASN A 18 -10.92 19.24 16.24
N SER A 19 -10.68 17.94 16.11
CA SER A 19 -11.26 16.92 17.00
C SER A 19 -10.65 16.90 18.41
N GLY A 20 -9.66 17.78 18.67
CA GLY A 20 -8.97 17.81 19.96
C GLY A 20 -8.01 16.61 20.15
N PRO A 21 -7.52 16.41 21.39
CA PRO A 21 -6.71 15.25 21.73
C PRO A 21 -7.54 13.95 21.67
N GLU A 22 -6.87 12.82 21.71
CA GLU A 22 -7.46 11.47 21.63
C GLU A 22 -8.59 11.24 22.66
N SER A 23 -8.46 11.83 23.84
CA SER A 23 -9.47 11.74 24.92
C SER A 23 -10.67 12.69 24.77
N ALA A 24 -10.68 13.55 23.75
CA ALA A 24 -11.74 14.53 23.58
C ALA A 24 -13.03 13.88 23.05
N SER A 25 -14.17 14.37 23.51
CA SER A 25 -15.48 13.98 22.97
C SER A 25 -15.78 14.73 21.69
N LEU A 26 -16.33 14.03 20.70
CA LEU A 26 -16.77 14.62 19.43
C LEU A 26 -18.18 15.23 19.48
N ASN A 27 -18.89 15.14 20.60
CA ASN A 27 -20.31 15.55 20.70
C ASN A 27 -20.54 17.01 20.26
N SER A 28 -19.61 17.92 20.56
CA SER A 28 -19.72 19.33 20.17
C SER A 28 -19.59 19.54 18.66
N ILE A 29 -18.85 18.66 17.96
CA ILE A 29 -18.70 18.68 16.50
C ILE A 29 -19.93 18.02 15.87
N LEU A 30 -20.28 16.81 16.31
CA LEU A 30 -21.39 16.04 15.77
C LEU A 30 -22.76 16.70 15.99
N GLY A 31 -22.87 17.57 17.01
CA GLY A 31 -24.07 18.35 17.29
C GLY A 31 -24.28 19.57 16.39
N LYS A 32 -23.34 19.93 15.54
CA LYS A 32 -23.45 21.06 14.64
C LYS A 32 -24.46 20.80 13.53
N SER A 33 -25.20 21.85 13.13
CA SER A 33 -26.26 21.74 12.12
C SER A 33 -25.73 21.25 10.78
N GLU A 34 -24.60 21.80 10.35
CA GLU A 34 -23.97 21.49 9.07
C GLU A 34 -23.50 20.04 8.98
N MET A 35 -23.21 19.37 10.11
CA MET A 35 -22.80 17.96 10.09
C MET A 35 -23.89 17.01 9.59
N LYS A 36 -25.15 17.40 9.68
CA LYS A 36 -26.30 16.58 9.23
C LYS A 36 -26.46 16.56 7.71
N ASP A 37 -25.89 17.55 7.04
CA ASP A 37 -26.03 17.75 5.59
C ASP A 37 -24.73 17.40 4.84
N MET A 38 -23.76 16.72 5.49
CA MET A 38 -22.51 16.33 4.88
C MET A 38 -22.68 15.12 3.95
N ASP A 39 -22.19 15.22 2.72
CA ASP A 39 -22.10 14.09 1.79
C ASP A 39 -21.01 13.10 2.19
N ILE A 40 -19.93 13.62 2.81
CA ILE A 40 -18.75 12.83 3.15
C ILE A 40 -17.94 13.45 4.30
N ILE A 41 -17.40 12.61 5.16
CA ILE A 41 -16.50 12.97 6.26
C ILE A 41 -15.14 12.28 6.03
N PHE A 42 -14.05 13.03 6.11
CA PHE A 42 -12.68 12.50 6.07
C PHE A 42 -12.06 12.54 7.47
N GLY A 43 -11.63 11.41 7.96
CA GLY A 43 -11.04 11.26 9.28
C GLY A 43 -11.55 10.03 10.01
N PRO A 44 -11.37 9.95 11.32
CA PRO A 44 -10.60 10.84 12.18
C PRO A 44 -9.09 10.57 12.14
N LEU A 45 -8.31 11.39 12.89
CA LEU A 45 -6.90 11.10 13.12
C LEU A 45 -6.70 10.02 14.18
N TYR A 46 -7.50 10.06 15.25
CA TYR A 46 -7.36 9.14 16.40
C TYR A 46 -8.37 8.00 16.32
N GLN A 47 -7.91 6.80 16.67
CA GLN A 47 -8.72 5.58 16.58
C GLN A 47 -9.98 5.63 17.46
N GLN A 48 -9.89 6.21 18.65
CA GLN A 48 -11.03 6.33 19.58
C GLN A 48 -12.19 7.19 19.05
N HIS A 49 -11.91 8.01 18.04
CA HIS A 49 -12.94 8.84 17.40
C HIS A 49 -13.67 8.12 16.25
N ILE A 50 -13.21 6.92 15.85
CA ILE A 50 -13.79 6.21 14.70
C ILE A 50 -15.22 5.76 14.98
N GLU A 51 -15.43 5.04 16.08
CA GLU A 51 -16.74 4.49 16.41
C GLU A 51 -17.83 5.55 16.52
N PRO A 52 -17.65 6.67 17.28
CA PRO A 52 -18.64 7.74 17.33
C PRO A 52 -18.93 8.38 15.97
N LEU A 53 -17.90 8.58 15.14
CA LEU A 53 -18.08 9.12 13.78
C LEU A 53 -18.79 8.13 12.86
N ALA A 54 -18.47 6.85 12.95
CA ALA A 54 -19.05 5.81 12.13
C ALA A 54 -20.54 5.61 12.44
N GLU A 55 -20.91 5.61 13.72
CA GLU A 55 -22.32 5.58 14.13
C GLU A 55 -23.08 6.82 13.66
N PHE A 56 -22.47 7.99 13.77
CA PHE A 56 -23.04 9.22 13.23
C PHE A 56 -23.24 9.13 11.72
N ALA A 57 -22.21 8.72 10.98
CA ALA A 57 -22.24 8.59 9.53
C ALA A 57 -23.35 7.63 9.07
N LYS A 58 -23.46 6.46 9.72
CA LYS A 58 -24.53 5.50 9.46
C LYS A 58 -25.93 6.07 9.69
N LYS A 59 -26.11 6.83 10.80
CA LYS A 59 -27.40 7.44 11.15
C LYS A 59 -27.81 8.56 10.19
N GLN A 60 -26.84 9.32 9.67
CA GLN A 60 -27.10 10.46 8.76
C GLN A 60 -27.03 10.07 7.27
N ASP A 61 -26.79 8.80 6.96
CA ASP A 61 -26.55 8.32 5.58
C ASP A 61 -25.38 9.06 4.90
N THR A 62 -24.34 9.35 5.69
CA THR A 62 -23.13 10.08 5.27
C THR A 62 -21.96 9.11 5.13
N ARG A 63 -21.10 9.33 4.18
CA ARG A 63 -19.89 8.51 3.96
C ARG A 63 -18.78 8.90 4.93
N LEU A 64 -18.14 7.92 5.57
CA LEU A 64 -16.97 8.11 6.42
C LEU A 64 -15.74 7.47 5.81
N VAL A 65 -14.78 8.27 5.43
CA VAL A 65 -13.50 7.81 4.89
C VAL A 65 -12.44 7.84 5.97
N ILE A 66 -11.91 6.66 6.34
CA ILE A 66 -10.87 6.47 7.37
C ILE A 66 -9.52 6.29 6.68
N PRO A 67 -8.62 7.32 6.70
CA PRO A 67 -7.40 7.28 5.90
C PRO A 67 -6.21 6.62 6.58
N PHE A 68 -6.11 6.61 7.92
CA PHE A 68 -4.84 6.39 8.60
C PHE A 68 -4.68 5.01 9.22
N THR A 69 -5.65 4.52 9.98
CA THR A 69 -5.52 3.26 10.71
C THR A 69 -5.82 2.04 9.85
N SER A 70 -5.06 0.98 10.08
CA SER A 70 -5.34 -0.37 9.56
C SER A 70 -5.86 -1.33 10.65
N LYS A 71 -6.06 -0.84 11.89
CA LYS A 71 -6.37 -1.68 13.05
C LYS A 71 -7.84 -1.64 13.46
N ASP A 72 -8.67 -0.89 12.74
CA ASP A 72 -10.08 -0.72 13.05
C ASP A 72 -10.95 -1.76 12.33
N ASN A 73 -11.95 -2.28 13.01
CA ASN A 73 -12.87 -3.29 12.52
C ASN A 73 -14.28 -2.76 12.21
N THR A 74 -14.52 -1.47 12.40
CA THR A 74 -15.82 -0.83 12.19
C THR A 74 -16.35 -1.03 10.78
N VAL A 75 -15.45 -1.10 9.80
CA VAL A 75 -15.78 -1.35 8.39
C VAL A 75 -16.56 -2.65 8.17
N PHE A 76 -16.42 -3.67 9.03
CA PHE A 76 -17.13 -4.95 8.87
C PHE A 76 -18.60 -4.90 9.28
N GLN A 77 -19.01 -3.88 10.02
CA GLN A 77 -20.36 -3.74 10.59
C GLN A 77 -21.07 -2.45 10.17
N ASN A 78 -20.38 -1.56 9.48
CA ASN A 78 -20.91 -0.26 9.14
C ASN A 78 -20.76 0.04 7.63
N PRO A 79 -21.85 0.06 6.87
CA PRO A 79 -21.82 0.26 5.42
C PRO A 79 -21.37 1.66 4.99
N ALA A 80 -21.40 2.65 5.89
CA ALA A 80 -20.99 4.03 5.62
C ALA A 80 -19.46 4.20 5.61
N VAL A 81 -18.68 3.19 6.05
CA VAL A 81 -17.24 3.28 6.26
C VAL A 81 -16.45 2.87 5.01
N TYR A 82 -15.46 3.69 4.67
CA TYR A 82 -14.47 3.45 3.62
C TYR A 82 -13.07 3.47 4.26
N GLN A 83 -12.42 2.33 4.34
CA GLN A 83 -11.08 2.21 4.92
C GLN A 83 -10.01 2.25 3.83
N ILE A 84 -9.13 3.26 3.89
CA ILE A 84 -8.07 3.48 2.89
C ILE A 84 -6.84 2.63 3.20
N ASN A 85 -6.36 2.70 4.45
CA ASN A 85 -5.22 1.91 4.91
C ASN A 85 -5.73 0.57 5.42
N THR A 86 -5.67 -0.44 4.57
CA THR A 86 -6.17 -1.79 4.86
C THR A 86 -5.06 -2.64 5.49
N PRO A 87 -5.37 -3.49 6.48
CA PRO A 87 -4.40 -4.45 7.00
C PRO A 87 -3.78 -5.30 5.88
N GLN A 88 -2.47 -5.52 5.91
CA GLN A 88 -1.76 -6.23 4.84
C GLN A 88 -2.37 -7.61 4.54
N SER A 89 -2.88 -8.32 5.53
CA SER A 89 -3.51 -9.63 5.36
C SER A 89 -4.69 -9.63 4.37
N TYR A 90 -5.40 -8.52 4.25
CA TYR A 90 -6.49 -8.38 3.25
C TYR A 90 -5.98 -8.14 1.83
N LEU A 91 -4.71 -7.81 1.69
CA LEU A 91 -4.06 -7.57 0.39
C LEU A 91 -3.38 -8.83 -0.16
N TYR A 92 -3.18 -9.85 0.66
CA TYR A 92 -2.37 -11.01 0.30
C TYR A 92 -2.86 -11.75 -0.95
N SER A 93 -4.16 -11.94 -1.10
CA SER A 93 -4.71 -12.59 -2.29
C SER A 93 -4.42 -11.83 -3.59
N GLU A 94 -4.49 -10.49 -3.54
CA GLU A 94 -4.12 -9.63 -4.68
C GLU A 94 -2.61 -9.76 -4.97
N VAL A 95 -1.77 -9.76 -3.92
CA VAL A 95 -0.33 -9.93 -4.07
C VAL A 95 0.00 -11.28 -4.69
N TYR A 96 -0.65 -12.38 -4.26
CA TYR A 96 -0.42 -13.72 -4.80
C TYR A 96 -0.82 -13.81 -6.27
N GLU A 97 -1.98 -13.25 -6.64
CA GLU A 97 -2.43 -13.20 -8.02
C GLU A 97 -1.45 -12.43 -8.90
N HIS A 98 -1.05 -11.23 -8.47
CA HIS A 98 -0.10 -10.41 -9.21
C HIS A 98 1.27 -11.07 -9.30
N PHE A 99 1.75 -11.68 -8.21
CA PHE A 99 3.01 -12.42 -8.18
C PHE A 99 2.99 -13.57 -9.19
N THR A 100 2.01 -14.44 -9.12
CA THR A 100 1.94 -15.62 -10.00
C THR A 100 1.69 -15.26 -11.47
N ARG A 101 1.03 -14.13 -11.73
CA ARG A 101 0.87 -13.58 -13.08
C ARG A 101 2.18 -13.00 -13.62
N LYS A 102 2.96 -12.30 -12.79
CA LYS A 102 4.26 -11.72 -13.18
C LYS A 102 5.34 -12.80 -13.32
N PHE A 103 5.39 -13.77 -12.42
CA PHE A 103 6.42 -14.80 -12.29
C PHE A 103 5.91 -16.21 -12.65
N THR A 104 5.12 -16.30 -13.72
CA THR A 104 4.44 -17.55 -14.16
C THR A 104 5.39 -18.73 -14.37
N THR A 105 6.61 -18.47 -14.84
CA THR A 105 7.63 -19.48 -15.16
C THR A 105 8.87 -19.33 -14.30
N ALA A 106 8.75 -18.76 -13.10
CA ALA A 106 9.87 -18.55 -12.21
C ALA A 106 10.21 -19.80 -11.37
N ASN A 107 11.45 -19.87 -10.91
CA ASN A 107 11.91 -20.71 -9.83
C ASN A 107 11.96 -19.87 -8.56
N VAL A 108 11.14 -20.16 -7.56
CA VAL A 108 11.01 -19.37 -6.35
C VAL A 108 11.89 -19.98 -5.24
N ILE A 109 12.68 -19.13 -4.56
CA ILE A 109 13.58 -19.55 -3.49
C ILE A 109 13.29 -18.73 -2.23
N PHE A 110 12.67 -19.36 -1.23
CA PHE A 110 12.44 -18.73 0.06
C PHE A 110 13.72 -18.74 0.90
N LEU A 111 14.01 -17.61 1.56
CA LEU A 111 15.20 -17.41 2.37
C LEU A 111 14.80 -17.10 3.82
N ASP A 112 15.00 -18.06 4.72
CA ASP A 112 14.78 -17.87 6.15
C ASP A 112 16.10 -17.46 6.82
N ALA A 113 16.24 -16.17 7.11
CA ALA A 113 17.42 -15.59 7.74
C ALA A 113 17.56 -15.94 9.23
N GLU A 114 16.60 -16.66 9.81
CA GLU A 114 16.54 -16.98 11.24
C GLU A 114 16.76 -15.75 12.13
N ASP A 115 16.07 -14.64 11.77
CA ASP A 115 16.15 -13.37 12.50
C ASP A 115 15.17 -13.29 13.68
N GLY A 116 14.36 -14.34 13.88
CA GLY A 116 13.38 -14.47 14.96
C GLY A 116 12.04 -13.78 14.68
N ASP A 117 11.92 -13.03 13.60
CA ASP A 117 10.66 -12.40 13.20
C ASP A 117 9.71 -13.41 12.52
N LYS A 118 8.43 -13.28 12.82
CA LYS A 118 7.36 -14.17 12.31
C LYS A 118 6.20 -13.40 11.66
N ASP A 119 6.38 -12.13 11.40
CA ASP A 119 5.31 -11.25 10.87
C ASP A 119 4.84 -11.64 9.46
N LYS A 120 5.65 -12.37 8.69
CA LYS A 120 5.34 -12.84 7.34
C LYS A 120 4.90 -14.30 7.24
N VAL A 121 4.77 -15.01 8.34
CA VAL A 121 4.43 -16.47 8.34
C VAL A 121 3.15 -16.75 7.55
N ASP A 122 2.08 -15.99 7.78
CA ASP A 122 0.81 -16.18 7.08
C ASP A 122 0.94 -15.83 5.59
N PHE A 123 1.66 -14.76 5.26
CA PHE A 123 1.95 -14.39 3.87
C PHE A 123 2.71 -15.50 3.14
N ILE A 124 3.80 -15.99 3.73
CA ILE A 124 4.63 -17.05 3.11
C ILE A 124 3.84 -18.34 2.95
N LYS A 125 3.06 -18.71 3.96
CA LYS A 125 2.18 -19.91 3.89
C LYS A 125 1.20 -19.80 2.73
N GLY A 126 0.48 -18.68 2.63
CA GLY A 126 -0.50 -18.47 1.56
C GLY A 126 0.16 -18.41 0.18
N LEU A 127 1.32 -17.74 0.04
CA LEU A 127 2.05 -17.72 -1.22
C LEU A 127 2.50 -19.13 -1.65
N LYS A 128 3.03 -19.94 -0.73
CA LYS A 128 3.41 -21.33 -1.02
C LYS A 128 2.23 -22.18 -1.51
N GLU A 129 1.03 -22.01 -0.94
CA GLU A 129 -0.17 -22.71 -1.42
C GLU A 129 -0.59 -22.21 -2.81
N GLU A 130 -0.51 -20.93 -3.09
CA GLU A 130 -0.78 -20.39 -4.43
C GLU A 130 0.22 -20.89 -5.46
N LEU A 131 1.53 -20.92 -5.13
CA LEU A 131 2.57 -21.48 -6.01
C LEU A 131 2.31 -22.96 -6.34
N LYS A 132 1.90 -23.78 -5.36
CA LYS A 132 1.51 -25.18 -5.60
C LYS A 132 0.33 -25.26 -6.56
N THR A 133 -0.70 -24.45 -6.34
CA THR A 133 -1.91 -24.39 -7.19
C THR A 133 -1.55 -24.04 -8.64
N LYS A 134 -0.65 -23.09 -8.83
CA LYS A 134 -0.17 -22.65 -10.14
C LYS A 134 0.96 -23.53 -10.72
N ARG A 135 1.43 -24.54 -9.98
CA ARG A 135 2.55 -25.43 -10.36
C ARG A 135 3.86 -24.70 -10.61
N ILE A 136 4.09 -23.61 -9.87
CA ILE A 136 5.36 -22.86 -9.89
C ILE A 136 6.31 -23.53 -8.89
N PRO A 137 7.51 -23.97 -9.31
CA PRO A 137 8.45 -24.63 -8.40
C PRO A 137 8.99 -23.68 -7.36
N PHE A 138 9.20 -24.20 -6.15
CA PHE A 138 9.88 -23.45 -5.10
C PHE A 138 10.71 -24.35 -4.20
N THR A 139 11.73 -23.74 -3.59
CA THR A 139 12.62 -24.35 -2.59
C THR A 139 12.76 -23.40 -1.39
N GLU A 140 13.40 -23.86 -0.31
CA GLU A 140 13.65 -23.07 0.88
C GLU A 140 15.07 -23.31 1.40
N LEU A 141 15.79 -22.21 1.70
CA LEU A 141 17.10 -22.22 2.34
C LEU A 141 17.01 -21.52 3.70
N LYS A 142 17.76 -21.99 4.71
CA LYS A 142 17.64 -21.50 6.08
C LYS A 142 19.00 -21.23 6.73
N GLY A 143 19.05 -20.15 7.49
CA GLY A 143 20.14 -19.79 8.41
C GLY A 143 21.51 -19.84 7.78
N GLU A 144 22.43 -20.54 8.41
CA GLU A 144 23.82 -20.67 7.97
C GLU A 144 23.97 -21.41 6.63
N ASN A 145 22.94 -22.12 6.17
CA ASN A 145 22.93 -22.76 4.85
C ASN A 145 22.69 -21.78 3.70
N ILE A 146 22.47 -20.49 3.96
CA ILE A 146 22.34 -19.47 2.93
C ILE A 146 23.75 -18.96 2.58
N THR A 147 24.41 -19.63 1.66
CA THR A 147 25.73 -19.29 1.13
C THR A 147 25.66 -19.09 -0.38
N PRO A 148 26.65 -18.42 -1.01
CA PRO A 148 26.69 -18.30 -2.48
C PRO A 148 26.59 -19.64 -3.21
N GLU A 149 27.18 -20.69 -2.68
CA GLU A 149 27.17 -22.04 -3.28
C GLU A 149 25.76 -22.64 -3.20
N SER A 150 25.08 -22.55 -2.05
CA SER A 150 23.75 -23.10 -1.89
C SER A 150 22.70 -22.28 -2.67
N LEU A 151 22.84 -20.95 -2.73
CA LEU A 151 22.02 -20.09 -3.56
C LEU A 151 22.17 -20.48 -5.03
N LYS A 152 23.39 -20.64 -5.53
CA LYS A 152 23.67 -21.14 -6.89
C LYS A 152 23.06 -22.53 -7.13
N GLY A 153 23.20 -23.43 -6.18
CA GLY A 153 22.64 -24.78 -6.25
C GLY A 153 21.10 -24.82 -6.31
N ALA A 154 20.43 -23.81 -5.75
CA ALA A 154 18.98 -23.67 -5.80
C ALA A 154 18.47 -22.99 -7.07
N MET A 155 19.34 -22.29 -7.82
CA MET A 155 18.96 -21.56 -9.04
C MET A 155 18.75 -22.49 -10.23
N ASN A 156 17.86 -22.07 -11.14
CA ASN A 156 17.63 -22.67 -12.45
C ASN A 156 18.14 -21.73 -13.55
N HIS A 157 19.01 -22.23 -14.43
CA HIS A 157 19.62 -21.44 -15.49
C HIS A 157 18.60 -20.95 -16.55
N SER A 158 17.53 -21.71 -16.76
CA SER A 158 16.54 -21.42 -17.81
C SER A 158 15.36 -20.60 -17.34
N MET A 159 15.28 -20.30 -16.03
CA MET A 159 14.13 -19.63 -15.40
C MET A 159 14.57 -18.32 -14.72
N ASP A 160 13.62 -17.44 -14.46
CA ASP A 160 13.82 -16.34 -13.53
C ASP A 160 13.88 -16.91 -12.11
N ASN A 161 14.93 -16.59 -11.35
CA ASN A 161 15.11 -17.04 -9.98
C ASN A 161 14.67 -15.92 -9.04
N VAL A 162 13.55 -16.11 -8.36
CA VAL A 162 12.96 -15.10 -7.49
C VAL A 162 13.21 -15.47 -6.04
N PHE A 163 14.04 -14.68 -5.37
CA PHE A 163 14.38 -14.85 -3.96
C PHE A 163 13.41 -14.08 -3.07
N ILE A 164 12.83 -14.76 -2.08
CA ILE A 164 11.84 -14.18 -1.16
C ILE A 164 12.29 -14.43 0.28
N PRO A 165 12.79 -13.41 1.00
CA PRO A 165 13.01 -13.51 2.44
C PRO A 165 11.72 -13.86 3.18
N THR A 166 11.78 -14.75 4.18
CA THR A 166 10.62 -15.10 5.02
C THR A 166 10.33 -14.09 6.12
N SER A 167 11.15 -13.04 6.20
CA SER A 167 11.01 -11.88 7.09
C SER A 167 11.20 -10.59 6.30
N GLY A 168 10.43 -9.56 6.62
CA GLY A 168 10.51 -8.22 6.01
C GLY A 168 11.47 -7.27 6.71
N THR A 169 12.16 -7.70 7.76
CA THR A 169 12.97 -6.84 8.63
C THR A 169 14.27 -6.37 7.97
N ASN A 170 14.80 -5.23 8.46
CA ASN A 170 16.12 -4.77 8.06
C ASN A 170 17.24 -5.75 8.48
N VAL A 171 17.04 -6.48 9.58
CA VAL A 171 17.99 -7.51 10.06
C VAL A 171 18.13 -8.65 9.05
N ALA A 172 17.00 -9.12 8.49
CA ALA A 172 17.03 -10.12 7.43
C ALA A 172 17.76 -9.61 6.20
N LEU A 173 17.51 -8.38 5.76
CA LEU A 173 18.20 -7.77 4.61
C LEU A 173 19.71 -7.68 4.83
N ILE A 174 20.15 -7.21 6.01
CA ILE A 174 21.59 -7.13 6.35
C ILE A 174 22.27 -8.49 6.26
N LYS A 175 21.59 -9.58 6.66
CA LYS A 175 22.15 -10.94 6.56
C LYS A 175 22.16 -11.48 5.12
N LEU A 176 21.09 -11.23 4.36
CA LEU A 176 20.86 -11.89 3.07
C LEU A 176 21.47 -11.16 1.87
N LEU A 177 21.42 -9.81 1.86
CA LEU A 177 21.87 -9.03 0.70
C LEU A 177 23.33 -9.29 0.32
N PRO A 178 24.30 -9.38 1.25
CA PRO A 178 25.68 -9.67 0.89
C PRO A 178 25.85 -11.01 0.15
N GLN A 179 25.13 -12.05 0.58
CA GLN A 179 25.18 -13.38 -0.04
C GLN A 179 24.57 -13.36 -1.45
N LEU A 180 23.42 -12.68 -1.60
CA LEU A 180 22.73 -12.54 -2.89
C LEU A 180 23.56 -11.73 -3.90
N ILE A 181 24.21 -10.65 -3.45
CA ILE A 181 25.05 -9.79 -4.29
C ILE A 181 26.29 -10.57 -4.79
N VAL A 182 26.98 -11.28 -3.91
CA VAL A 182 28.11 -12.13 -4.30
C VAL A 182 27.65 -13.18 -5.31
N THR A 183 26.54 -13.86 -5.03
CA THR A 183 25.98 -14.86 -5.94
C THR A 183 25.63 -14.27 -7.31
N SER A 184 25.03 -13.08 -7.34
CA SER A 184 24.66 -12.40 -8.59
C SER A 184 25.88 -12.03 -9.44
N ARG A 185 26.94 -11.51 -8.80
CA ARG A 185 28.19 -11.12 -9.49
C ARG A 185 28.96 -12.31 -10.02
N ASP A 186 28.98 -13.38 -9.25
CA ASP A 186 29.73 -14.60 -9.63
C ASP A 186 29.00 -15.46 -10.68
N ASN A 187 27.70 -15.21 -10.88
CA ASN A 187 26.86 -15.98 -11.80
C ASN A 187 26.00 -15.05 -12.70
N PRO A 188 26.62 -14.22 -13.56
CA PRO A 188 25.91 -13.22 -14.36
C PRO A 188 24.95 -13.81 -15.40
N ASP A 189 25.12 -15.08 -15.75
CA ASP A 189 24.27 -15.80 -16.71
C ASP A 189 22.92 -16.24 -16.11
N TYR A 190 22.77 -16.16 -14.78
CA TYR A 190 21.51 -16.46 -14.11
C TYR A 190 20.67 -15.19 -13.94
N ARG A 191 19.40 -15.28 -14.27
CA ARG A 191 18.45 -14.20 -13.97
C ARG A 191 18.04 -14.30 -12.52
N MET A 192 18.46 -13.31 -11.73
CA MET A 192 18.18 -13.21 -10.30
C MET A 192 17.31 -11.99 -10.02
N GLN A 193 16.29 -12.18 -9.21
CA GLN A 193 15.36 -11.15 -8.76
C GLN A 193 15.07 -11.31 -7.27
N LEU A 194 14.92 -10.20 -6.57
CA LEU A 194 14.53 -10.19 -5.16
C LEU A 194 13.09 -9.70 -5.05
N PHE A 195 12.26 -10.37 -4.25
CA PHE A 195 10.89 -9.95 -4.01
C PHE A 195 10.64 -9.77 -2.51
N GLY A 196 10.06 -8.64 -2.12
CA GLY A 196 9.86 -8.31 -0.72
C GLY A 196 8.60 -7.52 -0.40
N TYR A 197 8.67 -6.66 0.58
CA TYR A 197 7.56 -6.21 1.40
C TYR A 197 7.44 -4.68 1.41
N PRO A 198 6.25 -4.13 1.75
CA PRO A 198 6.00 -2.69 1.77
C PRO A 198 6.97 -1.89 2.64
N GLU A 199 7.39 -2.43 3.78
CA GLU A 199 8.32 -1.80 4.72
C GLU A 199 9.70 -1.53 4.14
N TRP A 200 10.11 -2.23 3.07
CA TRP A 200 11.41 -2.01 2.41
C TRP A 200 11.56 -0.60 1.84
N GLN A 201 10.46 0.09 1.59
CA GLN A 201 10.50 1.50 1.22
C GLN A 201 11.15 2.38 2.28
N THR A 202 11.10 1.98 3.55
CA THR A 202 11.74 2.69 4.66
C THR A 202 13.23 2.40 4.76
N TYR A 203 13.70 1.33 4.12
CA TYR A 203 15.11 0.90 4.14
C TYR A 203 15.88 1.29 2.87
N THR A 204 15.27 2.04 1.96
CA THR A 204 15.91 2.43 0.70
C THR A 204 17.17 3.27 0.88
N ASN A 205 17.28 4.07 1.95
CA ASN A 205 18.49 4.84 2.22
C ASN A 205 19.71 3.93 2.44
N ASP A 206 19.50 2.76 3.06
CA ASP A 206 20.59 1.84 3.42
C ASP A 206 20.88 0.81 2.32
N HIS A 207 19.86 0.43 1.53
CA HIS A 207 19.93 -0.71 0.62
C HIS A 207 19.65 -0.38 -0.86
N LEU A 208 19.56 0.91 -1.23
CA LEU A 208 19.17 1.31 -2.58
C LEU A 208 20.01 0.66 -3.68
N ALA A 209 21.33 0.67 -3.52
CA ALA A 209 22.24 0.08 -4.50
C ALA A 209 22.01 -1.44 -4.66
N SER A 210 21.81 -2.13 -3.54
CA SER A 210 21.52 -3.56 -3.52
C SER A 210 20.18 -3.89 -4.18
N PHE A 211 19.16 -3.05 -3.98
CA PHE A 211 17.86 -3.24 -4.61
C PHE A 211 17.94 -3.13 -6.14
N TYR A 212 18.68 -2.16 -6.66
CA TYR A 212 18.92 -2.06 -8.10
C TYR A 212 19.73 -3.25 -8.64
N GLU A 213 20.81 -3.62 -7.96
CA GLU A 213 21.69 -4.71 -8.39
C GLU A 213 20.96 -6.06 -8.45
N LEU A 214 20.02 -6.30 -7.52
CA LEU A 214 19.25 -7.54 -7.42
C LEU A 214 17.92 -7.52 -8.17
N ASP A 215 17.67 -6.51 -9.02
CA ASP A 215 16.43 -6.41 -9.80
C ASP A 215 15.19 -6.57 -8.90
N THR A 216 15.10 -5.73 -7.85
CA THR A 216 14.22 -5.96 -6.71
C THR A 216 12.80 -5.49 -6.95
N TYR A 217 11.85 -6.34 -6.57
CA TYR A 217 10.43 -6.02 -6.48
C TYR A 217 9.97 -5.99 -5.03
N PHE A 218 9.02 -5.13 -4.72
CA PHE A 218 8.21 -5.27 -3.52
C PHE A 218 6.77 -4.82 -3.79
N TYR A 219 5.82 -5.40 -3.07
CA TYR A 219 4.43 -4.96 -3.19
C TYR A 219 4.14 -3.80 -2.25
N SER A 220 3.18 -2.95 -2.63
CA SER A 220 2.68 -1.87 -1.77
C SER A 220 1.31 -1.37 -2.22
N SER A 221 0.59 -0.72 -1.31
CA SER A 221 -0.60 0.09 -1.59
C SER A 221 -0.30 1.60 -1.59
N PHE A 222 0.89 2.00 -1.16
CA PHE A 222 1.37 3.39 -1.09
C PHE A 222 2.78 3.49 -1.66
N TYR A 223 2.96 4.22 -2.74
CA TYR A 223 4.28 4.47 -3.28
C TYR A 223 4.35 5.79 -4.02
N THR A 224 5.38 6.56 -3.73
CA THR A 224 5.67 7.81 -4.44
C THR A 224 7.07 7.79 -4.99
N ASN A 225 7.22 7.91 -6.29
CA ASN A 225 8.48 8.32 -6.88
C ASN A 225 8.60 9.85 -6.77
N ASN A 226 9.51 10.31 -5.92
CA ASN A 226 9.73 11.75 -5.68
C ASN A 226 10.29 12.49 -6.91
N LEU A 227 10.69 11.78 -7.95
CA LEU A 227 11.17 12.37 -9.22
C LEU A 227 10.04 12.59 -10.23
N PHE A 228 8.86 12.02 -10.02
CA PHE A 228 7.74 12.25 -10.91
C PHE A 228 7.25 13.69 -10.86
N PRO A 229 6.92 14.31 -12.02
CA PRO A 229 6.50 15.70 -12.08
C PRO A 229 5.35 16.04 -11.14
N GLU A 230 4.38 15.14 -10.98
CA GLU A 230 3.22 15.30 -10.10
C GLU A 230 3.63 15.36 -8.63
N ALA A 231 4.56 14.50 -8.21
CA ALA A 231 5.07 14.46 -6.84
C ALA A 231 5.92 15.70 -6.53
N VAL A 232 6.76 16.13 -7.48
CA VAL A 232 7.58 17.35 -7.38
C VAL A 232 6.66 18.57 -7.29
N GLN A 233 5.67 18.68 -8.18
CA GLN A 233 4.72 19.79 -8.19
C GLN A 233 3.92 19.87 -6.90
N PHE A 234 3.42 18.73 -6.41
CA PHE A 234 2.68 18.66 -5.16
C PHE A 234 3.55 19.08 -3.96
N SER A 235 4.76 18.55 -3.87
CA SER A 235 5.70 18.88 -2.78
C SER A 235 6.07 20.37 -2.77
N SER A 236 6.28 20.95 -3.94
CA SER A 236 6.55 22.39 -4.11
C SER A 236 5.35 23.25 -3.70
N ALA A 237 4.14 22.85 -4.10
CA ALA A 237 2.91 23.52 -3.71
C ALA A 237 2.68 23.42 -2.19
N TYR A 238 2.89 22.25 -1.59
CA TYR A 238 2.79 22.05 -0.15
C TYR A 238 3.74 22.96 0.62
N ARG A 239 5.02 23.02 0.22
CA ARG A 239 6.02 23.91 0.83
C ARG A 239 5.62 25.37 0.72
N LYS A 240 5.09 25.79 -0.43
CA LYS A 240 4.61 27.15 -0.65
C LYS A 240 3.45 27.51 0.31
N TRP A 241 2.50 26.60 0.53
CA TRP A 241 1.31 26.84 1.36
C TRP A 241 1.61 26.79 2.87
N TYR A 242 2.48 25.87 3.30
CA TYR A 242 2.72 25.60 4.71
C TYR A 242 4.08 26.07 5.23
N SER A 243 4.93 26.64 4.37
CA SER A 243 6.30 27.10 4.68
C SER A 243 7.18 26.02 5.32
N LYS A 244 6.87 24.74 5.06
CA LYS A 244 7.62 23.57 5.54
C LYS A 244 7.43 22.38 4.62
N ASP A 245 8.35 21.42 4.70
CA ASP A 245 8.22 20.15 4.02
C ASP A 245 7.17 19.24 4.68
N MET A 246 6.63 18.30 3.89
CA MET A 246 5.84 17.22 4.46
C MET A 246 6.68 16.38 5.42
N LEU A 247 6.05 15.85 6.45
CA LEU A 247 6.68 14.87 7.33
C LEU A 247 7.22 13.68 6.52
N ASN A 248 8.39 13.20 6.90
CA ASN A 248 8.97 11.99 6.33
C ASN A 248 8.30 10.75 6.96
N SER A 249 7.05 10.53 6.60
CA SER A 249 6.22 9.39 7.01
C SER A 249 5.93 8.50 5.82
N PHE A 250 5.56 7.27 6.10
CA PHE A 250 5.07 6.35 5.09
C PHE A 250 3.71 5.79 5.55
N PRO A 251 2.62 6.07 4.80
CA PRO A 251 2.52 7.00 3.66
C PRO A 251 2.77 8.46 4.03
N LYS A 252 3.05 9.33 3.04
CA LYS A 252 3.10 10.78 3.23
C LYS A 252 1.68 11.32 3.38
N TYR A 253 1.35 11.82 4.57
CA TYR A 253 -0.03 12.19 4.92
C TYR A 253 -0.63 13.29 4.04
N GLY A 254 0.18 14.26 3.59
CA GLY A 254 -0.29 15.30 2.68
C GLY A 254 -0.74 14.74 1.32
N MET A 255 0.03 13.81 0.77
CA MET A 255 -0.31 13.12 -0.48
C MET A 255 -1.50 12.18 -0.30
N LEU A 256 -1.54 11.42 0.80
CA LEU A 256 -2.66 10.55 1.14
C LEU A 256 -3.98 11.33 1.21
N GLY A 257 -3.97 12.47 1.91
CA GLY A 257 -5.14 13.34 2.00
C GLY A 257 -5.56 13.95 0.65
N PHE A 258 -4.58 14.31 -0.19
CA PHE A 258 -4.86 14.80 -1.54
C PHE A 258 -5.49 13.71 -2.40
N ASP A 259 -4.85 12.55 -2.53
CA ASP A 259 -5.31 11.45 -3.37
C ASP A 259 -6.70 10.97 -2.94
N THR A 260 -6.88 10.75 -1.63
CA THR A 260 -8.15 10.30 -1.05
C THR A 260 -9.26 11.34 -1.27
N GLY A 261 -8.97 12.61 -0.96
CA GLY A 261 -9.94 13.69 -1.16
C GLY A 261 -10.29 13.88 -2.63
N TYR A 262 -9.31 13.79 -3.52
CA TYR A 262 -9.55 13.95 -4.96
C TYR A 262 -10.39 12.80 -5.52
N PHE A 263 -10.11 11.55 -5.14
CA PHE A 263 -10.88 10.37 -5.55
C PHE A 263 -12.35 10.47 -5.16
N PHE A 264 -12.63 10.67 -3.87
CA PHE A 264 -14.01 10.67 -3.39
C PHE A 264 -14.80 11.89 -3.85
N LEU A 265 -14.21 13.09 -3.82
CA LEU A 265 -14.91 14.31 -4.24
C LEU A 265 -15.19 14.31 -5.76
N LYS A 266 -14.25 13.78 -6.57
CA LYS A 266 -14.49 13.57 -8.00
C LYS A 266 -15.59 12.54 -8.24
N GLY A 267 -15.54 11.43 -7.51
CA GLY A 267 -16.55 10.38 -7.60
C GLY A 267 -17.95 10.90 -7.22
N LEU A 268 -18.08 11.64 -6.13
CA LEU A 268 -19.32 12.28 -5.74
C LEU A 268 -19.82 13.30 -6.78
N SER A 269 -18.95 14.12 -7.33
CA SER A 269 -19.30 15.06 -8.39
C SER A 269 -19.82 14.38 -9.65
N GLN A 270 -19.31 13.18 -9.98
CA GLN A 270 -19.69 12.42 -11.17
C GLN A 270 -20.92 11.54 -10.97
N TYR A 271 -21.07 10.93 -9.81
CA TYR A 271 -22.04 9.86 -9.57
C TYR A 271 -23.02 10.14 -8.43
N GLY A 272 -22.79 11.17 -7.61
CA GLY A 272 -23.66 11.52 -6.48
C GLY A 272 -23.91 10.34 -5.57
N ASN A 273 -25.18 10.07 -5.26
CA ASN A 273 -25.60 8.97 -4.38
C ASN A 273 -25.37 7.56 -4.97
N LYS A 274 -24.95 7.46 -6.24
CA LYS A 274 -24.59 6.18 -6.88
C LYS A 274 -23.09 5.87 -6.83
N LEU A 275 -22.33 6.60 -6.03
CA LEU A 275 -20.88 6.43 -5.96
C LEU A 275 -20.49 5.01 -5.58
N GLU A 276 -21.20 4.36 -4.66
CA GLU A 276 -20.92 3.01 -4.20
C GLU A 276 -20.89 1.97 -5.33
N ASP A 277 -21.79 2.14 -6.31
CA ASP A 277 -21.89 1.25 -7.48
C ASP A 277 -20.90 1.62 -8.59
N LYS A 278 -20.13 2.68 -8.42
CA LYS A 278 -19.27 3.29 -9.44
C LYS A 278 -17.85 3.57 -8.97
N LEU A 279 -17.44 3.05 -7.82
CA LEU A 279 -16.09 3.25 -7.29
C LEU A 279 -15.01 2.80 -8.28
N ASP A 280 -15.25 1.73 -9.04
CA ASP A 280 -14.40 1.21 -10.09
C ASP A 280 -14.31 2.11 -11.35
N LYS A 281 -15.26 3.06 -11.51
CA LYS A 281 -15.33 4.00 -12.64
C LYS A 281 -14.72 5.36 -12.33
N VAL A 282 -14.32 5.62 -11.09
CA VAL A 282 -13.69 6.88 -10.70
C VAL A 282 -12.24 6.91 -11.20
N ALA A 283 -12.03 7.44 -12.38
CA ALA A 283 -10.70 7.54 -12.98
C ALA A 283 -9.91 8.68 -12.37
N VAL A 284 -8.83 8.38 -11.64
CA VAL A 284 -7.87 9.34 -11.08
C VAL A 284 -6.45 8.86 -11.34
N THR A 285 -5.51 9.79 -11.41
CA THR A 285 -4.07 9.48 -11.40
C THR A 285 -3.51 9.91 -10.04
N PRO A 286 -3.43 9.02 -9.07
CA PRO A 286 -2.98 9.38 -7.74
C PRO A 286 -1.47 9.61 -7.71
N ILE A 287 -1.02 10.46 -6.79
CA ILE A 287 0.40 10.73 -6.56
C ILE A 287 1.06 9.56 -5.83
N GLN A 288 0.35 8.99 -4.86
CA GLN A 288 0.87 7.98 -3.95
C GLN A 288 -0.04 6.76 -3.82
N THR A 289 -1.34 6.98 -3.64
CA THR A 289 -2.31 5.98 -3.16
C THR A 289 -3.17 5.45 -4.29
N GLY A 290 -3.04 4.17 -4.63
CA GLY A 290 -3.98 3.53 -5.56
C GLY A 290 -5.32 3.22 -4.89
N PHE A 291 -6.39 3.09 -5.68
CA PHE A 291 -7.73 2.78 -5.19
C PHE A 291 -8.35 1.59 -5.93
N LYS A 292 -8.79 0.61 -5.17
CA LYS A 292 -9.62 -0.53 -5.59
C LYS A 292 -10.50 -0.91 -4.42
N PHE A 293 -11.69 -0.35 -4.36
CA PHE A 293 -12.60 -0.59 -3.25
C PHE A 293 -13.45 -1.83 -3.47
N GLU A 294 -13.50 -2.68 -2.44
CA GLU A 294 -14.40 -3.84 -2.38
C GLU A 294 -15.21 -3.79 -1.09
N ARG A 295 -16.50 -4.11 -1.21
CA ARG A 295 -17.36 -4.23 -0.05
C ARG A 295 -16.97 -5.48 0.74
N VAL A 296 -16.79 -5.35 2.05
CA VAL A 296 -16.31 -6.46 2.90
C VAL A 296 -17.35 -7.58 3.08
N ASN A 297 -18.64 -7.21 3.12
CA ASN A 297 -19.78 -8.11 3.21
C ASN A 297 -21.08 -7.31 3.02
N ASN A 298 -22.24 -7.95 3.08
CA ASN A 298 -23.57 -7.32 2.86
C ASN A 298 -23.93 -6.22 3.89
N TRP A 299 -23.31 -6.21 5.05
CA TRP A 299 -23.60 -5.30 6.17
C TRP A 299 -22.48 -4.29 6.42
N GLY A 300 -21.34 -4.51 5.84
CA GLY A 300 -20.14 -3.73 6.04
C GLY A 300 -19.92 -2.67 4.98
N GLY A 301 -18.86 -1.91 5.19
CA GLY A 301 -18.37 -0.88 4.31
C GLY A 301 -17.40 -1.38 3.25
N PHE A 302 -16.46 -0.53 2.88
CA PHE A 302 -15.52 -0.80 1.80
C PHE A 302 -14.08 -0.74 2.31
N ILE A 303 -13.26 -1.68 1.86
CA ILE A 303 -11.81 -1.67 2.06
C ILE A 303 -11.10 -1.41 0.73
N ASN A 304 -10.00 -0.69 0.79
CA ASN A 304 -9.13 -0.49 -0.35
C ASN A 304 -8.19 -1.69 -0.49
N ARG A 305 -8.29 -2.41 -1.61
CA ARG A 305 -7.48 -3.59 -1.93
C ARG A 305 -6.45 -3.35 -3.02
N LYS A 306 -6.24 -2.08 -3.41
CA LYS A 306 -5.26 -1.78 -4.46
C LYS A 306 -3.86 -2.14 -4.02
N VAL A 307 -3.22 -2.97 -4.84
CA VAL A 307 -1.81 -3.35 -4.73
C VAL A 307 -1.13 -3.10 -6.06
N PHE A 308 0.10 -2.68 -6.01
CA PHE A 308 1.01 -2.59 -7.14
C PHE A 308 2.39 -3.09 -6.72
N PHE A 309 3.24 -3.40 -7.70
CA PHE A 309 4.63 -3.71 -7.44
C PHE A 309 5.50 -2.52 -7.79
N VAL A 310 6.48 -2.26 -6.93
CA VAL A 310 7.58 -1.32 -7.19
C VAL A 310 8.78 -2.14 -7.62
N HIS A 311 9.40 -1.78 -8.75
CA HIS A 311 10.50 -2.50 -9.34
C HIS A 311 11.71 -1.60 -9.48
N PHE A 312 12.80 -1.97 -8.83
CA PHE A 312 14.12 -1.38 -8.97
C PHE A 312 14.88 -2.19 -10.01
N THR A 313 15.02 -1.66 -11.22
CA THR A 313 15.66 -2.36 -12.34
C THR A 313 17.18 -2.27 -12.29
N LYS A 314 17.87 -3.23 -12.90
CA LYS A 314 19.34 -3.19 -13.05
C LYS A 314 19.85 -1.98 -13.85
N ASP A 315 18.98 -1.35 -14.64
CA ASP A 315 19.26 -0.11 -15.39
C ASP A 315 19.04 1.16 -14.56
N PHE A 316 18.89 1.04 -13.24
CA PHE A 316 18.65 2.14 -12.30
C PHE A 316 17.33 2.87 -12.53
N GLU A 317 16.35 2.22 -13.13
CA GLU A 317 15.01 2.73 -13.27
C GLU A 317 14.14 2.26 -12.07
N LEU A 318 13.15 3.07 -11.76
CA LEU A 318 12.18 2.80 -10.73
C LEU A 318 10.78 2.78 -11.35
N ILE A 319 10.21 1.59 -11.47
CA ILE A 319 8.96 1.35 -12.18
C ILE A 319 7.86 0.99 -11.20
N LYS A 320 6.69 1.61 -11.34
CA LYS A 320 5.46 1.18 -10.67
C LYS A 320 4.67 0.29 -11.62
N LEU A 321 4.56 -0.98 -11.29
CA LEU A 321 3.74 -1.94 -12.03
C LEU A 321 2.34 -1.97 -11.43
N ASP A 322 1.39 -1.50 -12.20
CA ASP A 322 -0.03 -1.52 -11.85
C ASP A 322 -0.70 -2.69 -12.57
N PHE A 323 -1.38 -3.54 -11.82
CA PHE A 323 -2.10 -4.69 -12.34
C PHE A 323 -3.60 -4.33 -12.34
N GLU A 324 -4.16 -4.14 -13.50
CA GLU A 324 -5.59 -3.95 -13.74
C GLU A 324 -6.31 -5.29 -13.94
#